data_f64d547ce8b80308690a8442f2d247bb
#
_entry.id   f64d547ce8b80308690a8442f2d247bb
#
_cell.length_a   1.000
_cell.length_b   1.000
_cell.length_c   1.000
_cell.angle_alpha   90.00
_cell.angle_beta   90.00
_cell.angle_gamma   90.00
#
_symmetry.space_group_name_H-M   'P 1'
#
loop_
_entity.id
_entity.type
_entity.pdbx_description
1 polymer ?
#
loop_
_entity_poly.entity_id
_entity_poly.type
_entity_poly.pdbx_seq_one_letter_code
_entity_poly.pdbx_strand_id
1 'polypeptide(L)'
;MFRYYFQLGLRSLRRNPALTALMVLTLAVGVAASMATFTVLYVMSGDPIPHKSDRLFVPRVDNAPLQGYTEGDEPSDQMTYQDARNLLRSGQGVRRTAVYTIGAGVESGRPDLPPFVVQGQAPTRDFFAMFEVPMRFGTIWTAADEAAARDVVVLSRELSEKMFGQDNPVGRTLRMDGTEWQIVGVSDTWQPRPRYYRLINGNGGSFTGNDELFIPFQTAIRHEMGNNGNTNCNGDGPSKPGFQGLLESECDFIQFWFEGASAADQARLKEFLGAYVTEQKKLNRYPRPVNVRLENVMEWMQHLGVVTADVKLSTWLAFGFLLVCLVNTVGLLLAKFSSRAGEIGVRRALGATQGEIFRQYLIEAGVVGLAGGLLGLVLSLGGLWLISLQSESMATVAKMDWAMLALTLALALVSSILAGLLPTWRACQVTPALQLKTQ
;
A
#
# COMPACT_ATOMS: atom_id res chain seq x y z
N MET A 1 19.35 25.77 -32.56
CA MET A 1 20.53 25.26 -31.84
C MET A 1 20.26 23.93 -31.13
N PHE A 2 19.23 23.77 -30.27
CA PHE A 2 18.94 22.53 -29.54
C PHE A 2 18.72 21.32 -30.47
N ARG A 3 17.89 21.42 -31.51
CA ARG A 3 17.64 20.36 -32.50
C ARG A 3 18.92 19.85 -33.18
N TYR A 4 19.84 20.74 -33.45
CA TYR A 4 21.15 20.39 -34.06
C TYR A 4 22.02 19.59 -33.08
N TYR A 5 22.15 20.07 -31.83
CA TYR A 5 22.93 19.32 -30.81
C TYR A 5 22.30 17.98 -30.43
N PHE A 6 20.97 17.90 -30.44
CA PHE A 6 20.25 16.61 -30.22
C PHE A 6 20.54 15.60 -31.34
N GLN A 7 20.49 16.06 -32.59
CA GLN A 7 20.87 15.18 -33.75
C GLN A 7 22.34 14.76 -33.68
N LEU A 8 23.22 15.64 -33.24
CA LEU A 8 24.64 15.27 -33.01
C LEU A 8 24.77 14.25 -31.90
N GLY A 9 24.02 14.38 -30.81
CA GLY A 9 23.93 13.41 -29.72
C GLY A 9 23.50 12.04 -30.22
N LEU A 10 22.44 11.97 -31.02
CA LEU A 10 21.97 10.70 -31.64
C LEU A 10 23.02 10.06 -32.54
N ARG A 11 23.71 10.86 -33.36
CA ARG A 11 24.82 10.34 -34.21
C ARG A 11 26.01 9.85 -33.38
N SER A 12 26.25 10.50 -32.22
CA SER A 12 27.31 10.13 -31.28
C SER A 12 27.09 8.75 -30.66
N LEU A 13 25.83 8.33 -30.48
CA LEU A 13 25.52 6.97 -30.00
C LEU A 13 26.06 5.88 -30.93
N ARG A 14 26.04 6.15 -32.23
CA ARG A 14 26.49 5.18 -33.26
C ARG A 14 28.00 5.14 -33.48
N ARG A 15 28.73 6.18 -33.03
CA ARG A 15 30.18 6.32 -33.35
C ARG A 15 31.08 5.39 -32.51
N ASN A 16 30.66 5.12 -31.23
CA ASN A 16 31.32 4.15 -30.34
C ASN A 16 30.25 3.26 -29.70
N PRO A 17 29.71 2.28 -30.42
CA PRO A 17 28.51 1.56 -30.04
C PRO A 17 28.71 0.73 -28.76
N ALA A 18 29.87 0.10 -28.56
CA ALA A 18 30.14 -0.70 -27.36
C ALA A 18 30.13 0.14 -26.07
N LEU A 19 30.85 1.28 -26.09
CA LEU A 19 30.93 2.17 -24.92
C LEU A 19 29.59 2.84 -24.62
N THR A 20 28.86 3.20 -25.69
CA THR A 20 27.51 3.80 -25.53
C THR A 20 26.52 2.77 -25.02
N ALA A 21 26.53 1.53 -25.53
CA ALA A 21 25.69 0.45 -25.06
C ALA A 21 25.95 0.17 -23.56
N LEU A 22 27.23 0.13 -23.16
CA LEU A 22 27.58 -0.08 -21.74
C LEU A 22 27.05 1.03 -20.84
N MET A 23 27.16 2.32 -21.24
CA MET A 23 26.61 3.45 -20.50
C MET A 23 25.09 3.37 -20.39
N VAL A 24 24.40 3.08 -21.50
CA VAL A 24 22.95 2.95 -21.56
C VAL A 24 22.48 1.79 -20.67
N LEU A 25 23.13 0.62 -20.77
CA LEU A 25 22.81 -0.55 -19.96
C LEU A 25 23.03 -0.31 -18.46
N THR A 26 24.19 0.26 -18.09
CA THR A 26 24.50 0.56 -16.70
C THR A 26 23.46 1.49 -16.09
N LEU A 27 23.12 2.57 -16.78
CA LEU A 27 22.11 3.52 -16.34
C LEU A 27 20.71 2.88 -16.29
N ALA A 28 20.35 2.10 -17.32
CA ALA A 28 19.07 1.43 -17.42
C ALA A 28 18.84 0.45 -16.27
N VAL A 29 19.82 -0.37 -15.92
CA VAL A 29 19.72 -1.34 -14.83
C VAL A 29 19.61 -0.61 -13.47
N GLY A 30 20.43 0.43 -13.24
CA GLY A 30 20.35 1.23 -12.02
C GLY A 30 18.99 1.90 -11.83
N VAL A 31 18.47 2.53 -12.89
CA VAL A 31 17.14 3.17 -12.90
C VAL A 31 16.04 2.12 -12.70
N ALA A 32 16.12 0.98 -13.40
CA ALA A 32 15.12 -0.07 -13.32
C ALA A 32 15.01 -0.64 -11.90
N ALA A 33 16.13 -0.99 -11.27
CA ALA A 33 16.16 -1.52 -9.91
C ALA A 33 15.58 -0.50 -8.90
N SER A 34 16.00 0.76 -8.99
CA SER A 34 15.52 1.81 -8.09
C SER A 34 14.04 2.08 -8.27
N MET A 35 13.56 2.15 -9.51
CA MET A 35 12.15 2.46 -9.75
C MET A 35 11.21 1.29 -9.47
N ALA A 36 11.64 0.04 -9.71
CA ALA A 36 10.83 -1.12 -9.35
C ALA A 36 10.61 -1.22 -7.83
N THR A 37 11.69 -1.09 -7.04
CA THR A 37 11.58 -1.13 -5.58
C THR A 37 10.84 0.09 -5.01
N PHE A 38 11.09 1.28 -5.58
CA PHE A 38 10.40 2.50 -5.17
C PHE A 38 8.91 2.47 -5.49
N THR A 39 8.51 1.88 -6.62
CA THR A 39 7.09 1.70 -6.97
C THR A 39 6.38 0.84 -5.93
N VAL A 40 6.98 -0.28 -5.52
CA VAL A 40 6.42 -1.14 -4.45
C VAL A 40 6.30 -0.35 -3.15
N LEU A 41 7.36 0.35 -2.73
CA LEU A 41 7.35 1.19 -1.53
C LEU A 41 6.25 2.26 -1.60
N TYR A 42 6.13 2.95 -2.73
CA TYR A 42 5.16 4.02 -2.94
C TYR A 42 3.72 3.51 -2.82
N VAL A 43 3.40 2.39 -3.47
CA VAL A 43 2.06 1.78 -3.39
C VAL A 43 1.75 1.30 -1.98
N MET A 44 2.73 0.68 -1.30
CA MET A 44 2.54 0.19 0.07
C MET A 44 2.40 1.31 1.11
N SER A 45 3.05 2.45 0.89
CA SER A 45 3.04 3.61 1.80
C SER A 45 1.94 4.63 1.48
N GLY A 46 1.21 4.43 0.39
CA GLY A 46 0.14 5.35 -0.02
C GLY A 46 -1.00 5.42 1.00
N ASP A 47 -1.59 6.60 1.15
CA ASP A 47 -2.79 6.78 1.97
C ASP A 47 -4.00 6.20 1.22
N PRO A 48 -4.67 5.17 1.78
CA PRO A 48 -5.79 4.51 1.11
C PRO A 48 -7.09 5.33 1.07
N ILE A 49 -7.21 6.38 1.90
CA ILE A 49 -8.38 7.27 1.99
C ILE A 49 -7.97 8.71 2.38
N PRO A 50 -7.23 9.45 1.52
CA PRO A 50 -6.53 10.70 1.88
C PRO A 50 -7.43 11.81 2.43
N HIS A 51 -8.68 11.87 2.01
CA HIS A 51 -9.64 12.89 2.45
C HIS A 51 -10.29 12.58 3.81
N LYS A 52 -9.98 11.43 4.40
CA LYS A 52 -10.65 10.93 5.61
C LYS A 52 -9.71 10.24 6.60
N SER A 53 -8.49 9.91 6.20
CA SER A 53 -7.53 9.13 6.98
C SER A 53 -7.17 9.76 8.33
N ASP A 54 -7.21 11.08 8.42
CA ASP A 54 -6.89 11.86 9.62
C ASP A 54 -8.03 11.91 10.66
N ARG A 55 -9.23 11.43 10.31
CA ARG A 55 -10.42 11.42 11.19
C ARG A 55 -11.05 10.04 11.38
N LEU A 56 -10.46 8.99 10.84
CA LEU A 56 -10.78 7.60 11.15
C LEU A 56 -9.76 7.08 12.16
N PHE A 57 -10.21 6.59 13.30
CA PHE A 57 -9.34 6.24 14.44
C PHE A 57 -9.58 4.83 14.90
N VAL A 58 -8.49 4.09 15.14
CA VAL A 58 -8.47 2.78 15.80
C VAL A 58 -8.15 2.97 17.27
N PRO A 59 -9.07 2.63 18.18
CA PRO A 59 -8.79 2.60 19.60
C PRO A 59 -8.08 1.30 19.99
N ARG A 60 -7.01 1.43 20.79
CA ARG A 60 -6.27 0.33 21.36
C ARG A 60 -6.23 0.48 22.87
N VAL A 61 -6.59 -0.59 23.57
CA VAL A 61 -6.67 -0.61 25.02
C VAL A 61 -5.99 -1.88 25.54
N ASP A 62 -5.37 -1.81 26.72
CA ASP A 62 -4.60 -2.92 27.28
C ASP A 62 -5.42 -3.69 28.33
N ASN A 63 -6.08 -4.76 27.88
CA ASN A 63 -6.84 -5.69 28.72
C ASN A 63 -6.03 -6.91 29.19
N ALA A 64 -4.74 -6.97 28.85
CA ALA A 64 -3.89 -8.10 29.18
C ALA A 64 -3.65 -8.26 30.70
N PRO A 65 -3.37 -9.48 31.19
CA PRO A 65 -3.13 -9.75 32.60
C PRO A 65 -1.82 -9.09 33.10
N LEU A 66 -1.70 -8.89 34.41
CA LEU A 66 -0.45 -8.39 35.02
C LEU A 66 0.73 -9.36 34.86
N GLN A 67 0.46 -10.66 34.73
CA GLN A 67 1.51 -11.65 34.53
C GLN A 67 2.24 -11.37 33.21
N GLY A 68 3.57 -11.21 33.29
CA GLY A 68 4.41 -10.90 32.13
C GLY A 68 4.37 -9.44 31.70
N TYR A 69 3.71 -8.54 32.46
CA TYR A 69 3.71 -7.11 32.16
C TYR A 69 5.09 -6.50 32.28
N THR A 70 5.47 -5.76 31.28
CA THR A 70 6.68 -4.90 31.25
C THR A 70 6.25 -3.45 30.99
N GLU A 71 6.86 -2.51 31.70
CA GLU A 71 6.58 -1.10 31.46
C GLU A 71 6.93 -0.71 30.03
N GLY A 72 5.95 -0.14 29.31
CA GLY A 72 6.08 0.17 27.89
C GLY A 72 5.45 -0.86 26.95
N ASP A 73 4.85 -1.95 27.47
CA ASP A 73 4.08 -2.88 26.64
C ASP A 73 3.02 -2.13 25.84
N GLU A 74 2.88 -2.52 24.56
CA GLU A 74 1.84 -1.95 23.69
C GLU A 74 0.47 -2.55 24.02
N PRO A 75 -0.61 -1.74 23.96
CA PRO A 75 -1.97 -2.24 24.12
C PRO A 75 -2.37 -3.17 22.97
N SER A 76 -3.42 -3.98 23.20
CA SER A 76 -3.94 -4.89 22.18
C SER A 76 -4.37 -4.15 20.91
N ASP A 77 -4.20 -4.82 19.77
CA ASP A 77 -4.58 -4.31 18.45
C ASP A 77 -6.06 -4.55 18.11
N GLN A 78 -6.72 -5.38 18.90
CA GLN A 78 -8.14 -5.73 18.77
C GLN A 78 -8.85 -5.51 20.11
N MET A 79 -10.15 -5.68 20.13
CA MET A 79 -10.98 -5.51 21.31
C MET A 79 -11.75 -6.79 21.64
N THR A 80 -12.14 -6.87 22.92
CA THR A 80 -13.13 -7.86 23.35
C THR A 80 -14.52 -7.52 22.80
N TYR A 81 -15.39 -8.51 22.72
CA TYR A 81 -16.81 -8.27 22.39
C TYR A 81 -17.48 -7.31 23.37
N GLN A 82 -17.17 -7.43 24.66
CA GLN A 82 -17.76 -6.58 25.69
C GLN A 82 -17.37 -5.11 25.49
N ASP A 83 -16.10 -4.84 25.19
CA ASP A 83 -15.63 -3.47 24.96
C ASP A 83 -16.20 -2.88 23.67
N ALA A 84 -16.18 -3.66 22.58
CA ALA A 84 -16.79 -3.25 21.32
C ALA A 84 -18.27 -2.85 21.53
N ARG A 85 -19.04 -3.69 22.25
CA ARG A 85 -20.46 -3.40 22.57
C ARG A 85 -20.64 -2.15 23.42
N ASN A 86 -19.78 -1.93 24.41
CA ASN A 86 -19.82 -0.75 25.27
C ASN A 86 -19.50 0.53 24.47
N LEU A 87 -18.46 0.47 23.63
CA LEU A 87 -18.06 1.60 22.80
C LEU A 87 -19.10 1.92 21.72
N LEU A 88 -19.75 0.91 21.12
CA LEU A 88 -20.90 1.13 20.21
C LEU A 88 -22.03 1.92 20.89
N ARG A 89 -22.29 1.68 22.17
CA ARG A 89 -23.33 2.36 22.95
C ARG A 89 -22.91 3.73 23.48
N SER A 90 -21.64 4.06 23.46
CA SER A 90 -21.10 5.28 24.09
C SER A 90 -21.59 6.58 23.46
N GLY A 91 -22.05 6.56 22.23
CA GLY A 91 -22.42 7.77 21.47
C GLY A 91 -21.24 8.65 21.06
N GLN A 92 -20.00 8.23 21.29
CA GLN A 92 -18.81 9.01 20.96
C GLN A 92 -18.42 8.87 19.47
N GLY A 93 -17.79 9.92 18.92
CA GLY A 93 -17.53 10.02 17.48
C GLY A 93 -18.78 10.39 16.67
N VAL A 94 -18.60 10.72 15.41
CA VAL A 94 -19.68 10.96 14.44
C VAL A 94 -20.32 9.64 14.04
N ARG A 95 -19.46 8.64 13.77
CA ARG A 95 -19.80 7.24 13.49
C ARG A 95 -18.84 6.32 14.23
N ARG A 96 -19.25 5.06 14.38
CA ARG A 96 -18.42 4.03 14.99
C ARG A 96 -18.83 2.67 14.48
N THR A 97 -17.85 1.80 14.29
CA THR A 97 -18.10 0.44 13.80
C THR A 97 -17.25 -0.58 14.54
N ALA A 98 -17.88 -1.70 14.88
CA ALA A 98 -17.22 -2.94 15.23
C ALA A 98 -17.29 -3.87 14.04
N VAL A 99 -16.22 -4.61 13.77
CA VAL A 99 -16.14 -5.54 12.66
C VAL A 99 -15.23 -6.72 13.00
N TYR A 100 -15.61 -7.90 12.55
CA TYR A 100 -14.72 -9.07 12.55
C TYR A 100 -14.95 -9.90 11.29
N THR A 101 -13.96 -10.73 10.97
CA THR A 101 -13.96 -11.53 9.76
C THR A 101 -14.71 -12.83 9.98
N ILE A 102 -15.53 -13.22 9.01
CA ILE A 102 -16.27 -14.47 8.99
C ILE A 102 -15.91 -15.29 7.75
N GLY A 103 -16.05 -16.61 7.87
CA GLY A 103 -16.08 -17.54 6.74
C GLY A 103 -17.44 -18.21 6.70
N ALA A 104 -17.97 -18.42 5.48
CA ALA A 104 -19.25 -19.10 5.31
C ALA A 104 -19.22 -20.03 4.10
N GLY A 105 -19.89 -21.17 4.20
CA GLY A 105 -20.14 -22.06 3.08
C GLY A 105 -21.36 -21.61 2.28
N VAL A 106 -21.15 -21.23 1.01
CA VAL A 106 -22.22 -20.74 0.13
C VAL A 106 -22.68 -21.85 -0.81
N GLU A 107 -23.99 -22.04 -0.90
CA GLU A 107 -24.64 -22.95 -1.83
C GLU A 107 -25.27 -22.11 -2.96
N SER A 108 -24.78 -22.31 -4.19
CA SER A 108 -25.23 -21.51 -5.35
C SER A 108 -26.61 -21.90 -5.86
N GLY A 109 -27.09 -23.13 -5.53
CA GLY A 109 -28.27 -23.69 -6.15
C GLY A 109 -28.13 -24.07 -7.63
N ARG A 110 -26.94 -23.85 -8.21
CA ARG A 110 -26.63 -24.09 -9.63
C ARG A 110 -25.87 -25.43 -9.78
N PRO A 111 -26.27 -26.31 -10.74
CA PRO A 111 -25.56 -27.58 -10.96
C PRO A 111 -24.09 -27.41 -11.41
N ASP A 112 -23.78 -26.30 -12.11
CA ASP A 112 -22.45 -25.99 -12.63
C ASP A 112 -21.52 -25.30 -11.61
N LEU A 113 -22.06 -24.91 -10.46
CA LEU A 113 -21.31 -24.24 -9.40
C LEU A 113 -21.50 -24.97 -8.07
N PRO A 114 -20.57 -25.87 -7.68
CA PRO A 114 -20.66 -26.60 -6.41
C PRO A 114 -20.55 -25.62 -5.23
N PRO A 115 -20.96 -26.02 -4.01
CA PRO A 115 -20.78 -25.24 -2.80
C PRO A 115 -19.31 -24.85 -2.61
N PHE A 116 -19.07 -23.64 -2.15
CA PHE A 116 -17.73 -23.10 -1.91
C PHE A 116 -17.70 -22.21 -0.68
N VAL A 117 -16.51 -22.04 -0.11
CA VAL A 117 -16.31 -21.17 1.04
C VAL A 117 -15.98 -19.75 0.56
N VAL A 118 -16.61 -18.77 1.19
CA VAL A 118 -16.38 -17.35 1.00
C VAL A 118 -15.84 -16.71 2.29
N GLN A 119 -15.11 -15.61 2.12
CA GLN A 119 -14.70 -14.78 3.24
C GLN A 119 -15.48 -13.46 3.22
N GLY A 120 -15.93 -13.05 4.39
CA GLY A 120 -16.70 -11.84 4.53
C GLY A 120 -16.39 -11.09 5.82
N GLN A 121 -17.12 -10.01 6.02
CA GLN A 121 -17.05 -9.21 7.22
C GLN A 121 -18.42 -9.17 7.91
N ALA A 122 -18.37 -9.13 9.25
CA ALA A 122 -19.53 -8.87 10.08
C ALA A 122 -19.41 -7.47 10.71
N PRO A 123 -19.66 -6.38 9.98
CA PRO A 123 -19.60 -5.03 10.50
C PRO A 123 -20.92 -4.56 11.07
N THR A 124 -20.87 -3.49 11.89
CA THR A 124 -22.05 -2.66 12.12
C THR A 124 -22.32 -1.73 10.95
N ARG A 125 -23.55 -1.21 10.84
CA ARG A 125 -24.03 -0.46 9.69
C ARG A 125 -23.18 0.74 9.29
N ASP A 126 -22.58 1.44 10.27
CA ASP A 126 -21.77 2.64 10.04
C ASP A 126 -20.51 2.36 9.22
N PHE A 127 -20.06 1.11 9.15
CA PHE A 127 -18.91 0.65 8.35
C PHE A 127 -18.95 1.17 6.91
N PHE A 128 -20.09 1.03 6.25
CA PHE A 128 -20.24 1.38 4.84
C PHE A 128 -20.03 2.87 4.58
N ALA A 129 -20.58 3.72 5.44
CA ALA A 129 -20.41 5.17 5.34
C ALA A 129 -19.02 5.63 5.81
N MET A 130 -18.44 4.96 6.81
CA MET A 130 -17.10 5.26 7.31
C MET A 130 -16.03 4.98 6.27
N PHE A 131 -16.11 3.83 5.61
CA PHE A 131 -15.12 3.37 4.64
C PHE A 131 -15.55 3.57 3.18
N GLU A 132 -16.68 4.25 2.97
CA GLU A 132 -17.18 4.66 1.65
C GLU A 132 -17.35 3.48 0.69
N VAL A 133 -17.95 2.39 1.19
CA VAL A 133 -18.25 1.22 0.36
C VAL A 133 -19.33 1.56 -0.66
N PRO A 134 -19.03 1.58 -1.97
CA PRO A 134 -20.01 1.95 -2.98
C PRO A 134 -21.04 0.83 -3.19
N MET A 135 -22.26 1.18 -3.50
CA MET A 135 -23.31 0.22 -3.79
C MET A 135 -23.65 0.24 -5.29
N ARG A 136 -23.71 -0.97 -5.89
CA ARG A 136 -24.11 -1.16 -7.30
C ARG A 136 -25.60 -1.40 -7.43
N PHE A 137 -26.16 -2.26 -6.57
CA PHE A 137 -27.59 -2.59 -6.54
C PHE A 137 -28.09 -2.56 -5.11
N GLY A 138 -29.35 -2.15 -4.93
CA GLY A 138 -29.99 -2.11 -3.63
C GLY A 138 -29.34 -1.13 -2.65
N THR A 139 -29.38 -1.49 -1.38
CA THR A 139 -28.82 -0.69 -0.29
C THR A 139 -28.21 -1.60 0.78
N ILE A 140 -27.55 -1.03 1.78
CA ILE A 140 -27.19 -1.75 3.00
C ILE A 140 -28.47 -2.04 3.81
N TRP A 141 -28.38 -2.95 4.77
CA TRP A 141 -29.47 -3.24 5.72
C TRP A 141 -29.89 -2.00 6.51
N THR A 142 -31.13 -2.00 6.96
CA THR A 142 -31.69 -0.89 7.76
C THR A 142 -31.24 -0.99 9.24
N ALA A 143 -31.38 0.10 10.00
CA ALA A 143 -31.15 0.07 11.44
C ALA A 143 -32.10 -0.91 12.17
N ALA A 144 -33.32 -1.09 11.65
CA ALA A 144 -34.27 -2.07 12.18
C ALA A 144 -33.82 -3.52 11.92
N ASP A 145 -33.25 -3.80 10.73
CA ASP A 145 -32.69 -5.12 10.41
C ASP A 145 -31.50 -5.45 11.31
N GLU A 146 -30.61 -4.45 11.55
CA GLU A 146 -29.46 -4.61 12.44
C GLU A 146 -29.91 -4.87 13.88
N ALA A 147 -30.85 -4.08 14.39
CA ALA A 147 -31.37 -4.22 15.76
C ALA A 147 -32.09 -5.56 15.97
N ALA A 148 -32.81 -6.04 14.95
CA ALA A 148 -33.51 -7.32 14.96
C ALA A 148 -32.60 -8.52 14.60
N ALA A 149 -31.33 -8.26 14.30
CA ALA A 149 -30.37 -9.26 13.84
C ALA A 149 -30.94 -10.12 12.69
N ARG A 150 -31.53 -9.51 11.65
CA ARG A 150 -32.17 -10.21 10.52
C ARG A 150 -31.15 -10.89 9.62
N ASP A 151 -31.55 -11.99 8.99
CA ASP A 151 -30.74 -12.72 8.03
C ASP A 151 -30.70 -12.03 6.68
N VAL A 152 -29.92 -10.96 6.63
CA VAL A 152 -29.71 -10.14 5.43
C VAL A 152 -28.23 -10.09 5.07
N VAL A 153 -27.94 -9.99 3.78
CA VAL A 153 -26.57 -9.99 3.26
C VAL A 153 -26.40 -8.95 2.16
N VAL A 154 -25.23 -8.30 2.15
CA VAL A 154 -24.72 -7.51 1.03
C VAL A 154 -23.61 -8.33 0.38
N LEU A 155 -23.71 -8.58 -0.92
CA LEU A 155 -22.69 -9.30 -1.68
C LEU A 155 -21.67 -8.32 -2.26
N SER A 156 -20.44 -8.77 -2.48
CA SER A 156 -19.53 -8.07 -3.36
C SER A 156 -19.99 -8.23 -4.81
N ARG A 157 -19.52 -7.32 -5.66
CA ARG A 157 -19.74 -7.42 -7.11
C ARG A 157 -19.24 -8.76 -7.66
N GLU A 158 -18.04 -9.15 -7.28
CA GLU A 158 -17.41 -10.37 -7.76
C GLU A 158 -18.22 -11.62 -7.38
N LEU A 159 -18.67 -11.72 -6.13
CA LEU A 159 -19.51 -12.84 -5.69
C LEU A 159 -20.87 -12.82 -6.38
N SER A 160 -21.50 -11.65 -6.51
CA SER A 160 -22.77 -11.47 -7.22
C SER A 160 -22.66 -11.93 -8.68
N GLU A 161 -21.63 -11.50 -9.40
CA GLU A 161 -21.41 -11.87 -10.81
C GLU A 161 -21.10 -13.38 -10.95
N LYS A 162 -20.34 -13.96 -10.00
CA LYS A 162 -20.05 -15.40 -9.97
C LYS A 162 -21.32 -16.24 -9.80
N MET A 163 -22.27 -15.78 -8.96
CA MET A 163 -23.47 -16.53 -8.62
C MET A 163 -24.65 -16.26 -9.57
N PHE A 164 -24.85 -15.02 -9.95
CA PHE A 164 -26.04 -14.53 -10.65
C PHE A 164 -25.75 -13.91 -12.02
N GLY A 165 -24.48 -13.90 -12.45
CA GLY A 165 -24.07 -13.20 -13.66
C GLY A 165 -24.21 -11.67 -13.50
N GLN A 166 -24.70 -11.00 -14.53
CA GLN A 166 -24.88 -9.55 -14.52
C GLN A 166 -26.26 -9.09 -13.98
N ASP A 167 -27.12 -10.04 -13.60
CA ASP A 167 -28.45 -9.75 -13.07
C ASP A 167 -28.38 -9.06 -11.71
N ASN A 168 -29.39 -8.27 -11.40
CA ASN A 168 -29.60 -7.73 -10.06
C ASN A 168 -30.20 -8.81 -9.15
N PRO A 169 -29.48 -9.31 -8.13
CA PRO A 169 -29.97 -10.35 -7.24
C PRO A 169 -30.74 -9.83 -6.03
N VAL A 170 -30.90 -8.52 -5.88
CA VAL A 170 -31.58 -7.92 -4.70
C VAL A 170 -33.01 -8.45 -4.59
N GLY A 171 -33.35 -8.89 -3.37
CA GLY A 171 -34.63 -9.55 -3.07
C GLY A 171 -34.62 -11.08 -3.23
N ARG A 172 -33.60 -11.67 -3.87
CA ARG A 172 -33.42 -13.11 -3.90
C ARG A 172 -32.82 -13.61 -2.57
N THR A 173 -32.86 -14.90 -2.35
CA THR A 173 -32.23 -15.58 -1.20
C THR A 173 -30.91 -16.20 -1.59
N LEU A 174 -29.96 -16.18 -0.64
CA LEU A 174 -28.69 -16.90 -0.69
C LEU A 174 -28.68 -17.91 0.44
N ARG A 175 -28.34 -19.17 0.16
CA ARG A 175 -28.17 -20.18 1.20
C ARG A 175 -26.71 -20.21 1.67
N MET A 176 -26.50 -19.94 2.98
CA MET A 176 -25.18 -20.00 3.62
C MET A 176 -25.29 -20.82 4.91
N ASP A 177 -24.39 -21.80 5.06
CA ASP A 177 -24.32 -22.69 6.24
C ASP A 177 -25.69 -23.24 6.66
N GLY A 178 -26.51 -23.63 5.66
CA GLY A 178 -27.85 -24.19 5.87
C GLY A 178 -28.96 -23.16 6.14
N THR A 179 -28.64 -21.87 6.28
CA THR A 179 -29.60 -20.78 6.51
C THR A 179 -29.86 -19.97 5.24
N GLU A 180 -31.08 -19.49 5.07
CA GLU A 180 -31.46 -18.60 3.96
C GLU A 180 -31.28 -17.15 4.36
N TRP A 181 -30.53 -16.41 3.54
CA TRP A 181 -30.22 -14.99 3.73
C TRP A 181 -30.83 -14.15 2.60
N GLN A 182 -31.51 -13.09 2.95
CA GLN A 182 -32.06 -12.18 1.96
C GLN A 182 -30.97 -11.24 1.44
N ILE A 183 -30.75 -11.20 0.14
CA ILE A 183 -29.84 -10.25 -0.51
C ILE A 183 -30.51 -8.89 -0.54
N VAL A 184 -29.96 -7.91 0.22
CA VAL A 184 -30.49 -6.54 0.30
C VAL A 184 -29.69 -5.56 -0.56
N GLY A 185 -28.46 -5.91 -0.91
CA GLY A 185 -27.60 -5.07 -1.75
C GLY A 185 -26.42 -5.81 -2.35
N VAL A 186 -25.81 -5.17 -3.31
CA VAL A 186 -24.54 -5.57 -3.93
C VAL A 186 -23.62 -4.37 -3.93
N SER A 187 -22.44 -4.49 -3.33
CA SER A 187 -21.42 -3.44 -3.42
C SER A 187 -20.84 -3.39 -4.84
N ASP A 188 -20.41 -2.21 -5.26
CA ASP A 188 -19.60 -2.10 -6.48
C ASP A 188 -18.15 -2.49 -6.17
N THR A 189 -17.27 -2.38 -7.15
CA THR A 189 -15.85 -2.64 -6.98
C THR A 189 -15.28 -1.74 -5.87
N TRP A 190 -14.91 -2.37 -4.75
CA TRP A 190 -14.33 -1.71 -3.59
C TRP A 190 -13.13 -2.51 -3.10
N GLN A 191 -11.95 -2.03 -3.43
CA GLN A 191 -10.70 -2.73 -3.18
C GLN A 191 -9.64 -1.75 -2.65
N PRO A 192 -9.83 -1.15 -1.46
CA PRO A 192 -8.78 -0.30 -0.87
C PRO A 192 -7.51 -1.11 -0.66
N ARG A 193 -6.37 -0.54 -1.03
CA ARG A 193 -5.05 -1.16 -0.86
C ARG A 193 -4.11 -0.13 -0.23
N PRO A 194 -3.51 -0.45 0.93
CA PRO A 194 -3.77 -1.63 1.76
C PRO A 194 -5.21 -1.67 2.31
N ARG A 195 -5.65 -2.85 2.73
CA ARG A 195 -6.96 -3.06 3.38
C ARG A 195 -6.89 -2.57 4.83
N TYR A 196 -6.75 -1.27 5.04
CA TYR A 196 -6.45 -0.63 6.32
C TYR A 196 -7.47 -0.94 7.43
N TYR A 197 -8.73 -1.18 7.06
CA TYR A 197 -9.81 -1.53 7.99
C TYR A 197 -9.70 -2.99 8.52
N ARG A 198 -8.78 -3.81 7.95
CA ARG A 198 -8.61 -5.24 8.24
C ARG A 198 -7.13 -5.65 8.22
N LEU A 199 -6.25 -4.95 8.88
CA LEU A 199 -4.81 -5.24 8.84
C LEU A 199 -4.40 -6.43 9.72
N ILE A 200 -5.14 -6.76 10.78
CA ILE A 200 -4.76 -7.78 11.77
C ILE A 200 -5.12 -9.19 11.34
N ASN A 201 -5.96 -9.37 10.35
CA ASN A 201 -6.47 -10.69 9.99
C ASN A 201 -5.65 -11.36 8.91
N GLY A 202 -4.94 -12.42 9.31
CA GLY A 202 -3.90 -13.10 8.58
C GLY A 202 -4.28 -13.88 7.32
N ASN A 203 -5.56 -14.09 7.00
CA ASN A 203 -5.94 -14.80 5.78
C ASN A 203 -5.96 -13.86 4.59
N GLY A 204 -4.80 -13.69 3.95
CA GLY A 204 -4.65 -12.95 2.72
C GLY A 204 -3.81 -11.66 2.81
N GLY A 205 -3.37 -11.25 4.01
CA GLY A 205 -2.51 -10.06 4.19
C GLY A 205 -3.20 -8.73 3.85
N SER A 206 -2.45 -7.64 4.01
CA SER A 206 -2.96 -6.26 3.81
C SER A 206 -3.30 -5.94 2.35
N PHE A 207 -2.78 -6.70 1.39
CA PHE A 207 -2.86 -6.41 -0.04
C PHE A 207 -3.59 -7.49 -0.86
N THR A 208 -4.01 -8.60 -0.26
CA THR A 208 -4.65 -9.73 -0.94
C THR A 208 -6.07 -9.97 -0.49
N GLY A 209 -6.77 -10.78 -1.27
CA GLY A 209 -8.16 -11.17 -1.04
C GLY A 209 -9.13 -10.00 -1.18
N ASN A 210 -10.39 -10.32 -1.25
CA ASN A 210 -11.51 -9.38 -1.23
C ASN A 210 -12.51 -9.84 -0.17
N ASP A 211 -13.29 -8.92 0.37
CA ASP A 211 -14.44 -9.28 1.17
C ASP A 211 -15.58 -9.60 0.21
N GLU A 212 -15.99 -10.87 0.20
CA GLU A 212 -16.96 -11.37 -0.77
C GLU A 212 -18.40 -11.06 -0.33
N LEU A 213 -18.62 -10.89 0.99
CA LEU A 213 -19.93 -10.54 1.54
C LEU A 213 -19.82 -9.77 2.85
N PHE A 214 -20.93 -9.11 3.20
CA PHE A 214 -21.10 -8.40 4.48
C PHE A 214 -22.43 -8.81 5.09
N ILE A 215 -22.44 -9.14 6.40
CA ILE A 215 -23.64 -9.43 7.17
C ILE A 215 -23.67 -8.55 8.42
N PRO A 216 -24.85 -8.26 8.99
CA PRO A 216 -24.91 -7.44 10.21
C PRO A 216 -24.15 -8.08 11.37
N PHE A 217 -23.40 -7.29 12.11
CA PHE A 217 -22.60 -7.73 13.25
C PHE A 217 -23.42 -8.58 14.26
N GLN A 218 -24.59 -8.09 14.65
CA GLN A 218 -25.44 -8.81 15.59
C GLN A 218 -26.03 -10.13 15.03
N THR A 219 -26.23 -10.18 13.71
CA THR A 219 -26.68 -11.41 13.03
C THR A 219 -25.58 -12.48 13.07
N ALA A 220 -24.33 -12.08 12.81
CA ALA A 220 -23.20 -12.98 12.91
C ALA A 220 -23.03 -13.51 14.36
N ILE A 221 -23.22 -12.67 15.37
CA ILE A 221 -23.21 -13.07 16.78
C ILE A 221 -24.35 -14.05 17.07
N ARG A 222 -25.57 -13.81 16.59
CA ARG A 222 -26.72 -14.68 16.79
C ARG A 222 -26.53 -16.07 16.17
N HIS A 223 -25.89 -16.13 15.01
CA HIS A 223 -25.56 -17.40 14.34
C HIS A 223 -24.27 -18.05 14.85
N GLU A 224 -23.67 -17.50 15.93
CA GLU A 224 -22.40 -18.01 16.49
C GLU A 224 -21.29 -18.17 15.45
N MET A 225 -21.24 -17.25 14.45
CA MET A 225 -20.24 -17.31 13.41
C MET A 225 -18.87 -16.95 13.98
N GLY A 226 -17.98 -17.94 14.03
CA GLY A 226 -16.64 -17.78 14.57
C GLY A 226 -15.79 -16.75 13.78
N ASN A 227 -14.83 -16.13 14.47
CA ASN A 227 -13.87 -15.27 13.82
C ASN A 227 -12.94 -16.07 12.91
N ASN A 228 -12.98 -15.80 11.61
CA ASN A 228 -12.06 -16.35 10.62
C ASN A 228 -10.79 -15.45 10.47
N GLY A 229 -10.29 -14.98 11.58
CA GLY A 229 -9.13 -14.11 11.67
C GLY A 229 -8.33 -14.37 12.93
N ASN A 230 -7.54 -13.40 13.34
CA ASN A 230 -6.78 -13.50 14.57
C ASN A 230 -7.70 -13.37 15.79
N THR A 231 -7.51 -14.25 16.76
CA THR A 231 -8.11 -14.15 18.10
C THR A 231 -6.99 -14.29 19.11
N ASN A 232 -6.83 -13.29 19.96
CA ASN A 232 -5.83 -13.27 21.01
C ASN A 232 -6.52 -13.34 22.38
N CYS A 233 -6.25 -14.42 23.11
CA CYS A 233 -6.71 -14.58 24.48
C CYS A 233 -5.54 -14.32 25.42
N ASN A 234 -5.48 -13.12 25.96
CA ASN A 234 -4.48 -12.72 26.93
C ASN A 234 -4.74 -13.44 28.27
N GLY A 235 -4.08 -14.58 28.53
CA GLY A 235 -4.24 -15.37 29.75
C GLY A 235 -4.82 -16.77 29.48
N ASP A 236 -5.67 -17.27 30.41
CA ASP A 236 -6.13 -18.67 30.40
C ASP A 236 -7.21 -18.98 29.33
N GLY A 237 -7.56 -18.02 28.49
CA GLY A 237 -8.62 -18.15 27.49
C GLY A 237 -10.05 -18.12 28.06
N PRO A 238 -11.06 -18.50 27.25
CA PRO A 238 -12.45 -18.53 27.71
C PRO A 238 -12.67 -19.53 28.84
N SER A 239 -13.30 -19.11 29.91
CA SER A 239 -13.67 -19.97 31.05
C SER A 239 -14.79 -20.97 30.72
N LYS A 240 -15.56 -20.69 29.67
CA LYS A 240 -16.62 -21.54 29.14
C LYS A 240 -16.31 -21.98 27.71
N PRO A 241 -16.69 -23.20 27.30
CA PRO A 241 -16.51 -23.64 25.94
C PRO A 241 -17.46 -22.94 24.95
N GLY A 242 -17.09 -22.97 23.68
CA GLY A 242 -17.93 -22.47 22.57
C GLY A 242 -17.93 -20.97 22.39
N PHE A 243 -18.74 -20.51 21.45
CA PHE A 243 -18.78 -19.12 21.02
C PHE A 243 -19.23 -18.16 22.13
N GLN A 244 -20.20 -18.57 22.95
CA GLN A 244 -20.66 -17.78 24.10
C GLN A 244 -19.54 -17.56 25.12
N GLY A 245 -18.70 -18.58 25.34
CA GLY A 245 -17.52 -18.43 26.19
C GLY A 245 -16.55 -17.40 25.66
N LEU A 246 -16.35 -17.36 24.33
CA LEU A 246 -15.54 -16.34 23.67
C LEU A 246 -16.10 -14.93 23.87
N LEU A 247 -17.41 -14.75 23.73
CA LEU A 247 -18.08 -13.44 23.92
C LEU A 247 -18.01 -12.92 25.36
N GLU A 248 -17.99 -13.81 26.35
CA GLU A 248 -17.89 -13.48 27.77
C GLU A 248 -16.44 -13.34 28.26
N SER A 249 -15.46 -13.72 27.44
CA SER A 249 -14.04 -13.69 27.79
C SER A 249 -13.38 -12.33 27.52
N GLU A 250 -12.15 -12.20 27.99
CA GLU A 250 -11.26 -11.08 27.62
C GLU A 250 -10.43 -11.38 26.37
N CYS A 251 -10.91 -12.28 25.49
CA CYS A 251 -10.27 -12.53 24.21
C CYS A 251 -10.59 -11.41 23.21
N ASP A 252 -9.56 -10.93 22.56
CA ASP A 252 -9.63 -9.86 21.57
C ASP A 252 -9.75 -10.46 20.17
N PHE A 253 -10.78 -10.10 19.41
CA PHE A 253 -10.96 -10.55 18.03
C PHE A 253 -11.72 -9.53 17.18
N ILE A 254 -12.16 -8.42 17.75
CA ILE A 254 -12.96 -7.39 17.08
C ILE A 254 -12.08 -6.19 16.76
N GLN A 255 -12.13 -5.74 15.54
CA GLN A 255 -11.60 -4.43 15.16
C GLN A 255 -12.66 -3.38 15.36
N PHE A 256 -12.25 -2.26 15.96
CA PHE A 256 -13.13 -1.15 16.24
C PHE A 256 -12.61 0.13 15.61
N TRP A 257 -13.52 0.95 15.12
CA TRP A 257 -13.17 2.23 14.52
C TRP A 257 -14.13 3.33 15.00
N PHE A 258 -13.56 4.50 15.23
CA PHE A 258 -14.30 5.75 15.38
C PHE A 258 -14.08 6.63 14.14
N GLU A 259 -15.13 7.37 13.75
CA GLU A 259 -15.01 8.52 12.86
C GLU A 259 -15.21 9.80 13.67
N GLY A 260 -14.22 10.69 13.68
CA GLY A 260 -14.34 12.05 14.19
C GLY A 260 -14.93 13.01 13.16
N ALA A 261 -15.39 14.16 13.58
CA ALA A 261 -15.75 15.25 12.66
C ALA A 261 -14.48 15.84 11.98
N SER A 262 -13.37 15.80 12.70
CA SER A 262 -12.06 16.27 12.24
C SER A 262 -10.93 15.54 12.96
N ALA A 263 -9.70 15.77 12.54
CA ALA A 263 -8.48 15.28 13.20
C ALA A 263 -8.40 15.77 14.69
N ALA A 264 -8.93 16.92 15.00
CA ALA A 264 -8.92 17.48 16.37
C ALA A 264 -9.71 16.62 17.39
N ASP A 265 -10.63 15.77 16.92
CA ASP A 265 -11.39 14.86 17.79
C ASP A 265 -10.53 13.73 18.37
N GLN A 266 -9.34 13.47 17.84
CA GLN A 266 -8.44 12.41 18.34
C GLN A 266 -8.14 12.58 19.83
N ALA A 267 -7.78 13.78 20.26
CA ALA A 267 -7.45 14.04 21.66
C ALA A 267 -8.65 13.80 22.60
N ARG A 268 -9.83 14.28 22.22
CA ARG A 268 -11.08 14.12 22.99
C ARG A 268 -11.51 12.66 23.10
N LEU A 269 -11.44 11.92 21.99
CA LEU A 269 -11.76 10.49 21.95
C LEU A 269 -10.73 9.67 22.75
N LYS A 270 -9.45 10.05 22.73
CA LYS A 270 -8.42 9.41 23.55
C LYS A 270 -8.64 9.63 25.04
N GLU A 271 -9.02 10.86 25.46
CA GLU A 271 -9.39 11.17 26.84
C GLU A 271 -10.60 10.33 27.29
N PHE A 272 -11.64 10.26 26.45
CA PHE A 272 -12.80 9.39 26.69
C PHE A 272 -12.40 7.93 26.91
N LEU A 273 -11.51 7.38 26.06
CA LEU A 273 -11.03 6.01 26.21
C LEU A 273 -10.25 5.81 27.52
N GLY A 274 -9.44 6.78 27.93
CA GLY A 274 -8.75 6.74 29.23
C GLY A 274 -9.72 6.69 30.41
N ALA A 275 -10.77 7.49 30.35
CA ALA A 275 -11.86 7.46 31.34
C ALA A 275 -12.60 6.10 31.30
N TYR A 276 -12.91 5.58 30.11
CA TYR A 276 -13.53 4.27 29.94
C TYR A 276 -12.70 3.15 30.58
N VAL A 277 -11.40 3.07 30.30
CA VAL A 277 -10.51 2.08 30.89
C VAL A 277 -10.45 2.22 32.41
N THR A 278 -10.44 3.46 32.93
CA THR A 278 -10.47 3.73 34.38
C THR A 278 -11.73 3.18 35.02
N GLU A 279 -12.90 3.32 34.40
CA GLU A 279 -14.15 2.73 34.90
C GLU A 279 -14.13 1.20 34.80
N GLN A 280 -13.60 0.61 33.75
CA GLN A 280 -13.48 -0.84 33.61
C GLN A 280 -12.54 -1.44 34.68
N LYS A 281 -11.48 -0.72 35.10
CA LYS A 281 -10.64 -1.12 36.25
C LYS A 281 -11.40 -1.26 37.53
N LYS A 282 -12.37 -0.40 37.82
CA LYS A 282 -13.25 -0.51 39.02
C LYS A 282 -14.10 -1.80 38.99
N LEU A 283 -14.32 -2.35 37.80
CA LEU A 283 -15.05 -3.61 37.59
C LEU A 283 -14.13 -4.82 37.57
N ASN A 284 -12.86 -4.69 38.03
CA ASN A 284 -11.80 -5.70 38.00
C ASN A 284 -11.41 -6.18 36.58
N ARG A 285 -11.70 -5.39 35.57
CA ARG A 285 -11.15 -5.55 34.23
C ARG A 285 -9.92 -4.65 34.10
N TYR A 286 -9.07 -4.84 33.12
CA TYR A 286 -7.89 -4.01 32.84
C TYR A 286 -6.92 -3.92 34.05
N PRO A 287 -6.26 -5.01 34.45
CA PRO A 287 -5.41 -5.03 35.64
C PRO A 287 -4.14 -4.20 35.51
N ARG A 288 -3.66 -3.98 34.25
CA ARG A 288 -2.45 -3.19 33.96
C ARG A 288 -2.67 -1.69 34.15
N PRO A 289 -1.63 -0.86 34.24
CA PRO A 289 -1.76 0.60 34.19
C PRO A 289 -2.57 1.06 32.99
N VAL A 290 -3.23 2.22 33.10
CA VAL A 290 -4.01 2.77 31.99
C VAL A 290 -3.08 3.10 30.83
N ASN A 291 -3.18 2.32 29.76
CA ASN A 291 -2.44 2.50 28.51
C ASN A 291 -3.45 2.51 27.35
N VAL A 292 -3.60 3.66 26.72
CA VAL A 292 -4.58 3.89 25.66
C VAL A 292 -3.90 4.53 24.47
N ARG A 293 -4.10 3.95 23.31
CA ARG A 293 -3.71 4.52 22.01
C ARG A 293 -4.97 4.80 21.21
N LEU A 294 -4.93 5.83 20.42
CA LEU A 294 -5.94 6.14 19.41
C LEU A 294 -5.19 6.62 18.17
N GLU A 295 -5.16 5.79 17.17
CA GLU A 295 -4.31 5.95 15.99
C GLU A 295 -5.18 6.25 14.77
N ASN A 296 -4.78 7.24 13.95
CA ASN A 296 -5.42 7.46 12.67
C ASN A 296 -4.99 6.38 11.65
N VAL A 297 -5.55 6.40 10.44
CA VAL A 297 -5.26 5.36 9.42
C VAL A 297 -3.77 5.23 9.14
N MET A 298 -3.04 6.34 9.00
CA MET A 298 -1.61 6.30 8.68
C MET A 298 -0.76 5.87 9.87
N GLU A 299 -1.07 6.32 11.08
CA GLU A 299 -0.43 5.88 12.33
C GLU A 299 -0.66 4.38 12.55
N TRP A 300 -1.88 3.90 12.31
CA TRP A 300 -2.25 2.50 12.39
C TRP A 300 -1.49 1.63 11.39
N MET A 301 -1.40 2.06 10.13
CA MET A 301 -0.60 1.37 9.11
C MET A 301 0.89 1.32 9.49
N GLN A 302 1.41 2.40 10.06
CA GLN A 302 2.79 2.46 10.54
C GLN A 302 3.02 1.53 11.73
N HIS A 303 2.10 1.50 12.70
CA HIS A 303 2.16 0.61 13.86
C HIS A 303 2.21 -0.86 13.43
N LEU A 304 1.33 -1.28 12.55
CA LEU A 304 1.28 -2.66 12.05
C LEU A 304 2.39 -3.00 11.03
N GLY A 305 3.26 -2.06 10.72
CA GLY A 305 4.38 -2.32 9.82
C GLY A 305 3.94 -2.71 8.40
N VAL A 306 2.87 -2.11 7.87
CA VAL A 306 2.38 -2.37 6.51
C VAL A 306 3.50 -2.21 5.48
N VAL A 307 4.35 -1.19 5.68
CA VAL A 307 5.61 -1.04 4.95
C VAL A 307 6.71 -1.67 5.78
N THR A 308 7.11 -2.88 5.42
CA THR A 308 8.13 -3.64 6.14
C THR A 308 9.52 -2.97 6.05
N ALA A 309 10.36 -3.24 7.05
CA ALA A 309 11.75 -2.76 7.05
C ALA A 309 12.53 -3.23 5.81
N ASP A 310 12.24 -4.45 5.33
CA ASP A 310 12.88 -5.05 4.15
C ASP A 310 12.58 -4.27 2.87
N VAL A 311 11.34 -3.80 2.68
CA VAL A 311 10.97 -2.98 1.52
C VAL A 311 11.70 -1.63 1.55
N LYS A 312 11.77 -0.99 2.71
CA LYS A 312 12.53 0.26 2.90
C LYS A 312 14.02 0.04 2.61
N LEU A 313 14.61 -0.99 3.21
CA LEU A 313 16.02 -1.32 3.02
C LEU A 313 16.35 -1.64 1.56
N SER A 314 15.54 -2.49 0.91
CA SER A 314 15.70 -2.84 -0.50
C SER A 314 15.66 -1.61 -1.41
N THR A 315 14.77 -0.66 -1.11
CA THR A 315 14.69 0.61 -1.86
C THR A 315 15.95 1.45 -1.67
N TRP A 316 16.44 1.60 -0.43
CA TRP A 316 17.70 2.32 -0.18
C TRP A 316 18.91 1.67 -0.85
N LEU A 317 18.99 0.34 -0.81
CA LEU A 317 20.06 -0.41 -1.51
C LEU A 317 19.99 -0.23 -3.02
N ALA A 318 18.79 -0.19 -3.61
CA ALA A 318 18.62 0.05 -5.04
C ALA A 318 19.05 1.46 -5.44
N PHE A 319 18.76 2.49 -4.63
CA PHE A 319 19.27 3.85 -4.88
C PHE A 319 20.79 3.93 -4.67
N GLY A 320 21.35 3.21 -3.70
CA GLY A 320 22.81 3.06 -3.55
C GLY A 320 23.44 2.42 -4.78
N PHE A 321 22.80 1.39 -5.33
CA PHE A 321 23.22 0.75 -6.58
C PHE A 321 23.15 1.71 -7.79
N LEU A 322 22.08 2.52 -7.88
CA LEU A 322 21.99 3.57 -8.91
C LEU A 322 23.17 4.56 -8.81
N LEU A 323 23.56 4.95 -7.57
CA LEU A 323 24.73 5.82 -7.37
C LEU A 323 26.01 5.18 -7.93
N VAL A 324 26.22 3.90 -7.69
CA VAL A 324 27.37 3.15 -8.29
C VAL A 324 27.28 3.17 -9.82
N CYS A 325 26.09 2.93 -10.39
CA CYS A 325 25.87 3.02 -11.82
C CYS A 325 26.20 4.41 -12.39
N LEU A 326 25.85 5.48 -11.64
CA LEU A 326 26.18 6.85 -12.01
C LEU A 326 27.70 7.10 -12.01
N VAL A 327 28.42 6.66 -10.98
CA VAL A 327 29.88 6.78 -10.89
C VAL A 327 30.54 6.06 -12.07
N ASN A 328 30.09 4.85 -12.41
CA ASN A 328 30.58 4.12 -13.59
C ASN A 328 30.28 4.88 -14.90
N THR A 329 29.09 5.47 -15.02
CA THR A 329 28.73 6.29 -16.18
C THR A 329 29.60 7.53 -16.31
N VAL A 330 29.96 8.19 -15.20
CA VAL A 330 30.94 9.31 -15.16
C VAL A 330 32.28 8.85 -15.74
N GLY A 331 32.80 7.70 -15.29
CA GLY A 331 34.06 7.12 -15.78
C GLY A 331 34.03 6.85 -17.29
N LEU A 332 32.93 6.23 -17.76
CA LEU A 332 32.74 5.94 -19.20
C LEU A 332 32.61 7.20 -20.05
N LEU A 333 31.90 8.23 -19.56
CA LEU A 333 31.79 9.53 -20.23
C LEU A 333 33.15 10.25 -20.27
N LEU A 334 33.94 10.20 -19.19
CA LEU A 334 35.31 10.73 -19.17
C LEU A 334 36.18 10.06 -20.24
N ALA A 335 36.17 8.73 -20.31
CA ALA A 335 36.91 7.99 -21.34
C ALA A 335 36.46 8.36 -22.76
N LYS A 336 35.12 8.46 -22.98
CA LYS A 336 34.54 8.84 -24.26
C LYS A 336 34.94 10.27 -24.70
N PHE A 337 34.94 11.23 -23.80
CA PHE A 337 35.26 12.63 -24.09
C PHE A 337 36.78 12.83 -24.22
N SER A 338 37.58 12.12 -23.44
CA SER A 338 39.04 12.15 -23.55
C SER A 338 39.53 11.64 -24.92
N SER A 339 38.88 10.58 -25.46
CA SER A 339 39.21 10.06 -26.79
C SER A 339 38.89 11.05 -27.93
N ARG A 340 38.15 12.12 -27.66
CA ARG A 340 37.78 13.19 -28.59
C ARG A 340 38.49 14.52 -28.32
N ALA A 341 39.50 14.53 -27.45
CA ALA A 341 40.18 15.74 -27.05
C ALA A 341 40.80 16.50 -28.24
N GLY A 342 41.33 15.76 -29.25
CA GLY A 342 41.85 16.36 -30.47
C GLY A 342 40.80 17.08 -31.32
N GLU A 343 39.59 16.47 -31.48
CA GLU A 343 38.45 17.09 -32.16
C GLU A 343 38.00 18.38 -31.45
N ILE A 344 37.96 18.35 -30.12
CA ILE A 344 37.61 19.52 -29.27
C ILE A 344 38.67 20.63 -29.48
N GLY A 345 39.97 20.28 -29.48
CA GLY A 345 41.06 21.20 -29.68
C GLY A 345 40.97 21.94 -31.03
N VAL A 346 40.72 21.20 -32.13
CA VAL A 346 40.54 21.80 -33.48
C VAL A 346 39.30 22.71 -33.49
N ARG A 347 38.18 22.32 -32.93
CA ARG A 347 36.99 23.22 -32.91
C ARG A 347 37.22 24.48 -32.13
N ARG A 348 37.95 24.40 -31.00
CA ARG A 348 38.32 25.59 -30.22
C ARG A 348 39.29 26.49 -30.98
N ALA A 349 40.22 25.94 -31.69
CA ALA A 349 41.13 26.70 -32.56
C ALA A 349 40.38 27.41 -33.70
N LEU A 350 39.26 26.85 -34.16
CA LEU A 350 38.37 27.45 -35.18
C LEU A 350 37.36 28.44 -34.60
N GLY A 351 37.45 28.77 -33.29
CA GLY A 351 36.65 29.82 -32.66
C GLY A 351 35.42 29.33 -31.83
N ALA A 352 35.22 28.02 -31.63
CA ALA A 352 34.16 27.56 -30.78
C ALA A 352 34.38 27.95 -29.31
N THR A 353 33.34 28.49 -28.66
CA THR A 353 33.37 28.87 -27.27
C THR A 353 33.28 27.65 -26.34
N GLN A 354 33.83 27.81 -25.11
CA GLN A 354 33.71 26.74 -24.08
C GLN A 354 32.25 26.39 -23.78
N GLY A 355 31.36 27.41 -23.78
CA GLY A 355 29.94 27.23 -23.51
C GLY A 355 29.20 26.41 -24.58
N GLU A 356 29.60 26.54 -25.86
CA GLU A 356 29.02 25.75 -26.95
C GLU A 356 29.44 24.27 -26.83
N ILE A 357 30.70 24.03 -26.50
CA ILE A 357 31.21 22.66 -26.29
C ILE A 357 30.52 22.05 -25.05
N PHE A 358 30.40 22.81 -23.96
CA PHE A 358 29.72 22.37 -22.75
C PHE A 358 28.27 21.97 -23.04
N ARG A 359 27.51 22.85 -23.72
CA ARG A 359 26.10 22.54 -24.08
C ARG A 359 25.99 21.32 -24.99
N GLN A 360 26.89 21.17 -25.94
CA GLN A 360 26.88 20.02 -26.86
C GLN A 360 27.08 18.70 -26.09
N TYR A 361 28.10 18.61 -25.23
CA TYR A 361 28.40 17.37 -24.49
C TYR A 361 27.39 17.09 -23.40
N LEU A 362 26.81 18.13 -22.79
CA LEU A 362 25.72 17.96 -21.81
C LEU A 362 24.46 17.41 -22.49
N ILE A 363 24.12 17.89 -23.69
CA ILE A 363 23.01 17.34 -24.48
C ILE A 363 23.33 15.89 -24.91
N GLU A 364 24.57 15.58 -25.27
CA GLU A 364 24.99 14.20 -25.56
C GLU A 364 24.79 13.27 -24.34
N ALA A 365 25.17 13.72 -23.13
CA ALA A 365 24.87 12.99 -21.90
C ALA A 365 23.36 12.82 -21.67
N GLY A 366 22.58 13.88 -21.94
CA GLY A 366 21.11 13.82 -21.87
C GLY A 366 20.49 12.81 -22.84
N VAL A 367 21.03 12.68 -24.06
CA VAL A 367 20.58 11.65 -25.04
C VAL A 367 20.88 10.24 -24.55
N VAL A 368 22.04 10.01 -23.92
CA VAL A 368 22.37 8.73 -23.26
C VAL A 368 21.36 8.46 -22.14
N GLY A 369 21.03 9.50 -21.34
CA GLY A 369 20.03 9.39 -20.28
C GLY A 369 18.64 9.03 -20.78
N LEU A 370 18.19 9.64 -21.86
CA LEU A 370 16.91 9.31 -22.47
C LEU A 370 16.89 7.86 -22.97
N ALA A 371 17.95 7.41 -23.65
CA ALA A 371 18.06 6.03 -24.11
C ALA A 371 18.11 5.04 -22.92
N GLY A 372 18.92 5.34 -21.89
CA GLY A 372 18.99 4.56 -20.66
C GLY A 372 17.68 4.57 -19.88
N GLY A 373 16.99 5.71 -19.84
CA GLY A 373 15.69 5.86 -19.18
C GLY A 373 14.58 5.05 -19.86
N LEU A 374 14.50 5.09 -21.18
CA LEU A 374 13.53 4.28 -21.93
C LEU A 374 13.78 2.78 -21.75
N LEU A 375 15.03 2.34 -21.84
CA LEU A 375 15.39 0.96 -21.57
C LEU A 375 15.15 0.60 -20.11
N GLY A 376 15.51 1.48 -19.16
CA GLY A 376 15.28 1.33 -17.73
C GLY A 376 13.79 1.20 -17.39
N LEU A 377 12.93 1.96 -18.07
CA LEU A 377 11.49 1.83 -17.96
C LEU A 377 10.99 0.44 -18.39
N VAL A 378 11.45 -0.05 -19.54
CA VAL A 378 11.10 -1.40 -20.02
C VAL A 378 11.56 -2.46 -19.02
N LEU A 379 12.79 -2.35 -18.53
CA LEU A 379 13.34 -3.28 -17.53
C LEU A 379 12.59 -3.17 -16.18
N SER A 380 12.20 -1.96 -15.77
CA SER A 380 11.40 -1.74 -14.55
C SER A 380 10.03 -2.41 -14.65
N LEU A 381 9.32 -2.24 -15.78
CA LEU A 381 8.04 -2.92 -16.03
C LEU A 381 8.22 -4.44 -16.05
N GLY A 382 9.27 -4.95 -16.68
CA GLY A 382 9.63 -6.37 -16.66
C GLY A 382 9.93 -6.87 -15.25
N GLY A 383 10.67 -6.11 -14.45
CA GLY A 383 10.94 -6.42 -13.05
C GLY A 383 9.69 -6.45 -12.19
N LEU A 384 8.80 -5.46 -12.33
CA LEU A 384 7.51 -5.43 -11.65
C LEU A 384 6.62 -6.61 -12.06
N TRP A 385 6.63 -6.98 -13.34
CA TRP A 385 5.93 -8.17 -13.80
C TRP A 385 6.49 -9.45 -13.16
N LEU A 386 7.80 -9.61 -13.07
CA LEU A 386 8.41 -10.74 -12.35
C LEU A 386 8.05 -10.76 -10.87
N ILE A 387 8.05 -9.59 -10.22
CA ILE A 387 7.61 -9.46 -8.82
C ILE A 387 6.14 -9.88 -8.66
N SER A 388 5.28 -9.49 -9.61
CA SER A 388 3.85 -9.85 -9.58
C SER A 388 3.58 -11.35 -9.69
N LEU A 389 4.52 -12.13 -10.21
CA LEU A 389 4.39 -13.60 -10.29
C LEU A 389 4.72 -14.30 -8.96
N GLN A 390 5.33 -13.62 -7.98
CA GLN A 390 5.75 -14.25 -6.71
C GLN A 390 4.57 -14.53 -5.78
N SER A 391 3.60 -13.65 -5.74
CA SER A 391 2.39 -13.81 -4.92
C SER A 391 1.28 -12.86 -5.37
N GLU A 392 0.04 -13.18 -4.99
CA GLU A 392 -1.13 -12.32 -5.24
C GLU A 392 -0.96 -10.92 -4.61
N SER A 393 -0.36 -10.84 -3.42
CA SER A 393 -0.06 -9.56 -2.76
C SER A 393 0.92 -8.71 -3.58
N MET A 394 1.96 -9.33 -4.12
CA MET A 394 2.91 -8.63 -4.97
C MET A 394 2.28 -8.19 -6.30
N ALA A 395 1.35 -8.98 -6.85
CA ALA A 395 0.61 -8.59 -8.06
C ALA A 395 -0.22 -7.32 -7.89
N THR A 396 -0.71 -7.06 -6.67
CA THR A 396 -1.50 -5.85 -6.39
C THR A 396 -0.63 -4.61 -6.20
N VAL A 397 0.57 -4.74 -5.64
CA VAL A 397 1.48 -3.61 -5.36
C VAL A 397 2.47 -3.32 -6.48
N ALA A 398 2.76 -4.30 -7.34
CA ALA A 398 3.70 -4.15 -8.46
C ALA A 398 3.04 -3.47 -9.68
N LYS A 399 2.33 -2.37 -9.47
CA LYS A 399 1.65 -1.61 -10.53
C LYS A 399 2.21 -0.21 -10.62
N MET A 400 2.65 0.18 -11.80
CA MET A 400 3.19 1.50 -12.08
C MET A 400 2.11 2.38 -12.70
N ASP A 401 1.87 3.54 -12.11
CA ASP A 401 0.98 4.57 -12.64
C ASP A 401 1.69 5.58 -13.54
N TRP A 402 0.94 6.53 -14.11
CA TRP A 402 1.50 7.56 -14.99
C TRP A 402 2.50 8.49 -14.27
N ALA A 403 2.32 8.73 -12.97
CA ALA A 403 3.24 9.54 -12.18
C ALA A 403 4.58 8.81 -12.01
N MET A 404 4.57 7.51 -11.73
CA MET A 404 5.77 6.68 -11.63
C MET A 404 6.50 6.55 -12.98
N LEU A 405 5.76 6.43 -14.10
CA LEU A 405 6.35 6.45 -15.44
C LEU A 405 7.09 7.77 -15.69
N ALA A 406 6.46 8.91 -15.42
CA ALA A 406 7.06 10.21 -15.58
C ALA A 406 8.28 10.40 -14.66
N LEU A 407 8.19 9.95 -13.41
CA LEU A 407 9.28 10.00 -12.44
C LEU A 407 10.48 9.15 -12.89
N THR A 408 10.24 7.96 -13.46
CA THR A 408 11.30 7.10 -14.00
C THR A 408 12.10 7.81 -15.09
N LEU A 409 11.42 8.42 -16.04
CA LEU A 409 12.06 9.18 -17.12
C LEU A 409 12.79 10.43 -16.58
N ALA A 410 12.19 11.14 -15.64
CA ALA A 410 12.81 12.30 -14.99
C ALA A 410 14.07 11.88 -14.22
N LEU A 411 14.02 10.83 -13.43
CA LEU A 411 15.16 10.31 -12.67
C LEU A 411 16.31 9.91 -13.62
N ALA A 412 16.02 9.21 -14.71
CA ALA A 412 17.02 8.82 -15.69
C ALA A 412 17.68 10.03 -16.35
N LEU A 413 16.90 11.04 -16.74
CA LEU A 413 17.41 12.26 -17.35
C LEU A 413 18.27 13.06 -16.37
N VAL A 414 17.78 13.30 -15.15
CA VAL A 414 18.52 14.04 -14.11
C VAL A 414 19.81 13.30 -13.76
N SER A 415 19.75 11.99 -13.56
CA SER A 415 20.92 11.15 -13.27
C SER A 415 21.98 11.24 -14.36
N SER A 416 21.57 11.19 -15.62
CA SER A 416 22.47 11.30 -16.75
C SER A 416 23.10 12.69 -16.89
N ILE A 417 22.32 13.75 -16.67
CA ILE A 417 22.86 15.12 -16.68
C ILE A 417 23.89 15.28 -15.57
N LEU A 418 23.58 14.83 -14.36
CA LEU A 418 24.51 14.89 -13.21
C LEU A 418 25.81 14.11 -13.52
N ALA A 419 25.69 12.88 -14.07
CA ALA A 419 26.84 12.08 -14.47
C ALA A 419 27.67 12.79 -15.58
N GLY A 420 27.02 13.54 -16.43
CA GLY A 420 27.67 14.27 -17.55
C GLY A 420 28.36 15.57 -17.13
N LEU A 421 28.01 16.20 -15.98
CA LEU A 421 28.54 17.51 -15.61
C LEU A 421 30.07 17.51 -15.46
N LEU A 422 30.64 16.62 -14.67
CA LEU A 422 32.08 16.56 -14.42
C LEU A 422 32.89 16.22 -15.67
N PRO A 423 32.53 15.19 -16.48
CA PRO A 423 33.20 14.87 -17.73
C PRO A 423 33.15 16.03 -18.74
N THR A 424 31.99 16.67 -18.86
CA THR A 424 31.80 17.79 -19.79
C THR A 424 32.65 19.01 -19.38
N TRP A 425 32.64 19.31 -18.08
CA TRP A 425 33.47 20.41 -17.55
C TRP A 425 34.96 20.18 -17.80
N ARG A 426 35.48 18.95 -17.55
CA ARG A 426 36.87 18.60 -17.86
C ARG A 426 37.19 18.66 -19.36
N ALA A 427 36.28 18.19 -20.21
CA ALA A 427 36.42 18.24 -21.64
C ALA A 427 36.57 19.69 -22.18
N CYS A 428 35.91 20.69 -21.54
CA CYS A 428 36.01 22.09 -21.94
C CYS A 428 37.36 22.76 -21.55
N GLN A 429 38.09 22.16 -20.61
CA GLN A 429 39.37 22.71 -20.14
C GLN A 429 40.58 22.30 -21.03
N VAL A 430 40.38 21.46 -22.04
CA VAL A 430 41.44 21.05 -22.96
C VAL A 430 42.01 22.26 -23.67
N THR A 431 43.34 22.49 -23.52
CA THR A 431 44.05 23.59 -24.16
C THR A 431 44.46 23.22 -25.58
N PRO A 432 44.09 24.02 -26.62
CA PRO A 432 44.37 23.72 -28.01
C PRO A 432 45.89 23.51 -28.33
N ALA A 433 46.75 24.27 -27.63
CA ALA A 433 48.18 24.24 -27.87
C ALA A 433 48.89 22.92 -27.54
N LEU A 434 48.39 22.18 -26.52
CA LEU A 434 48.97 20.88 -26.12
C LEU A 434 48.61 19.74 -27.07
N GLN A 435 47.47 19.85 -27.74
CA GLN A 435 46.95 18.78 -28.62
C GLN A 435 47.50 18.87 -30.07
N LEU A 436 47.90 20.06 -30.51
CA LEU A 436 48.52 20.25 -31.82
C LEU A 436 50.02 19.87 -31.83
N LYS A 437 50.65 19.67 -30.65
CA LYS A 437 52.04 19.29 -30.48
C LYS A 437 52.29 17.79 -30.41
N THR A 438 51.20 16.97 -30.27
CA THR A 438 51.23 15.51 -30.11
C THR A 438 50.81 14.77 -31.37
N GLN A 439 50.60 15.45 -32.50
CA GLN A 439 50.53 14.90 -33.84
C GLN A 439 51.84 15.20 -34.57
#